data_83bcfc0a059933aa42e436bc03835954
#
_entry.id   83bcfc0a059933aa42e436bc03835954
#
_cell.length_a   1.000
_cell.length_b   1.000
_cell.length_c   1.000
_cell.angle_alpha   90.00
_cell.angle_beta   90.00
_cell.angle_gamma   90.00
#
_symmetry.space_group_name_H-M   'P 1'
#
loop_
_entity.id
_entity.type
_entity.pdbx_description
1 polymer ?
#
loop_
_entity_poly.entity_id
_entity_poly.type
_entity_poly.pdbx_seq_one_letter_code
_entity_poly.pdbx_strand_id
1 'polypeptide(L)'
;MAQTGVSFLSDDWHQSTLNVGGVLAAFVRQRFPRDTIKQTAKALNCTLSAAANVTKGHASERTLTKAFQVWPWELAQAVGEAFSGRTYADDLQRIIEETARVQESRARKRDHVQELEARAFGLAGLGPRLDA
;
A
#
# COMPACT_ATOMS: atom_id res chain seq x y z
N MET A 1 19.10 -21.68 -19.01
CA MET A 1 17.95 -22.36 -18.44
C MET A 1 16.81 -21.39 -18.21
N ALA A 2 16.22 -20.95 -19.29
CA ALA A 2 15.05 -20.07 -19.20
C ALA A 2 13.92 -20.71 -18.42
N GLN A 3 13.79 -22.03 -18.56
CA GLN A 3 12.80 -22.77 -17.82
C GLN A 3 13.01 -22.71 -16.32
N THR A 4 14.23 -22.58 -15.87
CA THR A 4 14.54 -22.56 -14.45
C THR A 4 13.86 -21.38 -13.77
N GLY A 5 13.92 -20.20 -14.38
CA GLY A 5 13.25 -19.02 -13.82
C GLY A 5 11.74 -19.16 -13.76
N VAL A 6 11.16 -19.71 -14.83
CA VAL A 6 9.71 -19.91 -14.89
C VAL A 6 9.29 -21.00 -13.90
N SER A 7 10.02 -22.11 -13.90
CA SER A 7 9.73 -23.21 -12.97
C SER A 7 9.90 -22.77 -11.52
N PHE A 8 10.93 -22.02 -11.26
CA PHE A 8 11.19 -21.49 -9.92
C PHE A 8 10.04 -20.60 -9.45
N LEU A 9 9.60 -19.69 -10.29
CA LEU A 9 8.49 -18.81 -9.96
C LEU A 9 7.21 -19.59 -9.74
N SER A 10 6.98 -20.60 -10.58
CA SER A 10 5.80 -21.46 -10.47
C SER A 10 5.81 -22.26 -9.17
N ASP A 11 6.94 -22.88 -8.86
CA ASP A 11 7.09 -23.68 -7.66
C ASP A 11 7.00 -22.81 -6.41
N ASP A 12 7.70 -21.70 -6.43
CA ASP A 12 7.69 -20.75 -5.33
C ASP A 12 6.28 -20.21 -5.10
N TRP A 13 5.58 -19.92 -6.18
CA TRP A 13 4.20 -19.44 -6.15
C TRP A 13 3.26 -20.47 -5.52
N HIS A 14 3.38 -21.72 -5.91
CA HIS A 14 2.50 -22.77 -5.42
C HIS A 14 2.82 -23.21 -3.99
N GLN A 15 4.08 -23.18 -3.61
CA GLN A 15 4.50 -23.63 -2.30
C GLN A 15 4.48 -22.52 -1.26
N SER A 16 4.53 -21.29 -1.71
CA SER A 16 4.55 -20.13 -0.84
C SER A 16 3.14 -19.75 -0.41
N THR A 17 3.03 -19.18 0.79
CA THR A 17 1.79 -18.54 1.25
C THR A 17 1.57 -17.20 0.56
N LEU A 18 2.53 -16.77 -0.28
CA LEU A 18 2.49 -15.49 -0.98
C LEU A 18 1.71 -15.56 -2.29
N ASN A 19 0.79 -16.49 -2.45
CA ASN A 19 -0.17 -16.45 -3.56
C ASN A 19 -1.45 -15.75 -3.09
N VAL A 20 -2.24 -15.26 -4.04
CA VAL A 20 -3.45 -14.49 -3.73
C VAL A 20 -4.44 -15.31 -2.91
N GLY A 21 -4.58 -16.61 -3.24
CA GLY A 21 -5.45 -17.49 -2.46
C GLY A 21 -5.02 -17.63 -1.01
N GLY A 22 -3.71 -17.73 -0.78
CA GLY A 22 -3.15 -17.78 0.56
C GLY A 22 -3.37 -16.49 1.33
N VAL A 23 -3.21 -15.36 0.67
CA VAL A 23 -3.47 -14.05 1.27
C VAL A 23 -4.95 -13.93 1.66
N LEU A 24 -5.85 -14.35 0.77
CA LEU A 24 -7.28 -14.33 1.07
C LEU A 24 -7.61 -15.23 2.26
N ALA A 25 -7.00 -16.42 2.34
CA ALA A 25 -7.20 -17.32 3.48
C ALA A 25 -6.80 -16.63 4.80
N ALA A 26 -5.64 -16.01 4.82
CA ALA A 26 -5.18 -15.27 6.01
C ALA A 26 -6.09 -14.10 6.32
N PHE A 27 -6.54 -13.38 5.29
CA PHE A 27 -7.43 -12.24 5.43
C PHE A 27 -8.75 -12.63 6.10
N VAL A 28 -9.41 -13.69 5.63
CA VAL A 28 -10.70 -14.09 6.20
C VAL A 28 -10.55 -14.66 7.61
N ARG A 29 -9.44 -15.33 7.89
CA ARG A 29 -9.18 -15.83 9.25
C ARG A 29 -8.98 -14.69 10.23
N GLN A 30 -8.33 -13.65 9.82
CA GLN A 30 -8.11 -12.47 10.65
C GLN A 30 -9.39 -11.66 10.82
N ARG A 31 -10.17 -11.54 9.76
CA ARG A 31 -11.41 -10.77 9.79
C ARG A 31 -12.52 -11.49 10.55
N PHE A 32 -12.58 -12.81 10.43
CA PHE A 32 -13.58 -13.64 11.06
C PHE A 32 -12.89 -14.73 11.90
N PRO A 33 -12.39 -14.38 13.07
CA PRO A 33 -11.67 -15.35 13.90
C PRO A 33 -12.54 -16.46 14.45
N ARG A 34 -13.86 -16.26 14.49
CA ARG A 34 -14.83 -17.28 14.92
C ARG A 34 -15.77 -17.60 13.77
N ASP A 35 -16.11 -18.87 13.63
CA ASP A 35 -16.98 -19.34 12.55
C ASP A 35 -16.53 -18.85 11.18
N THR A 36 -15.24 -18.92 10.93
CA THR A 36 -14.60 -18.34 9.74
C THR A 36 -15.30 -18.79 8.46
N ILE A 37 -15.59 -20.09 8.33
CA ILE A 37 -16.22 -20.64 7.12
C ILE A 37 -17.62 -20.07 6.93
N LYS A 38 -18.43 -20.05 7.98
CA LYS A 38 -19.79 -19.54 7.91
C LYS A 38 -19.81 -18.04 7.60
N GLN A 39 -18.96 -17.28 8.27
CA GLN A 39 -18.89 -15.85 8.06
C GLN A 39 -18.37 -15.51 6.66
N THR A 40 -17.40 -16.24 6.18
CA THR A 40 -16.88 -16.09 4.82
C THR A 40 -17.95 -16.41 3.79
N ALA A 41 -18.68 -17.51 3.96
CA ALA A 41 -19.76 -17.89 3.07
C ALA A 41 -20.83 -16.80 3.00
N LYS A 42 -21.17 -16.22 4.13
CA LYS A 42 -22.15 -15.15 4.21
C LYS A 42 -21.64 -13.89 3.51
N ALA A 43 -20.40 -13.50 3.79
CA ALA A 43 -19.81 -12.28 3.23
C ALA A 43 -19.66 -12.36 1.70
N LEU A 44 -19.22 -13.52 1.20
CA LEU A 44 -19.01 -13.72 -0.23
C LEU A 44 -20.24 -14.26 -0.96
N ASN A 45 -21.32 -14.52 -0.22
CA ASN A 45 -22.54 -15.12 -0.78
C ASN A 45 -22.21 -16.39 -1.58
N CYS A 46 -21.48 -17.29 -0.97
CA CYS A 46 -21.07 -18.55 -1.59
C CYS A 46 -21.43 -19.73 -0.69
N THR A 47 -21.21 -20.93 -1.19
CA THR A 47 -21.50 -22.16 -0.44
C THR A 47 -20.50 -22.34 0.70
N LEU A 48 -20.87 -23.14 1.69
CA LEU A 48 -19.95 -23.49 2.77
C LEU A 48 -18.72 -24.22 2.25
N SER A 49 -18.91 -25.06 1.21
CA SER A 49 -17.80 -25.77 0.57
C SER A 49 -16.80 -24.79 -0.07
N ALA A 50 -17.32 -23.80 -0.80
CA ALA A 50 -16.46 -22.76 -1.40
C ALA A 50 -15.74 -21.95 -0.32
N ALA A 51 -16.45 -21.60 0.75
CA ALA A 51 -15.85 -20.86 1.87
C ALA A 51 -14.78 -21.70 2.57
N ALA A 52 -14.99 -23.00 2.75
CA ALA A 52 -13.99 -23.90 3.30
C ALA A 52 -12.72 -23.90 2.44
N ASN A 53 -12.89 -23.92 1.12
CA ASN A 53 -11.75 -23.86 0.20
C ASN A 53 -11.00 -22.52 0.32
N VAL A 54 -11.71 -21.42 0.52
CA VAL A 54 -11.10 -20.12 0.77
C VAL A 54 -10.18 -20.17 1.98
N THR A 55 -10.65 -20.76 3.08
CA THR A 55 -9.86 -20.84 4.31
C THR A 55 -8.63 -21.72 4.17
N LYS A 56 -8.61 -22.60 3.18
CA LYS A 56 -7.47 -23.47 2.87
C LYS A 56 -6.51 -22.87 1.83
N GLY A 57 -6.83 -21.71 1.31
CA GLY A 57 -6.02 -21.08 0.26
C GLY A 57 -6.32 -21.59 -1.15
N HIS A 58 -7.44 -22.29 -1.33
CA HIS A 58 -7.82 -22.90 -2.60
C HIS A 58 -9.03 -22.19 -3.23
N ALA A 59 -9.13 -20.89 -3.08
CA ALA A 59 -10.22 -20.13 -3.66
C ALA A 59 -10.17 -20.20 -5.19
N SER A 60 -11.33 -20.42 -5.81
CA SER A 60 -11.44 -20.35 -7.25
C SER A 60 -11.31 -18.91 -7.74
N GLU A 61 -11.02 -18.74 -9.01
CA GLU A 61 -10.94 -17.41 -9.64
C GLU A 61 -12.24 -16.63 -9.44
N ARG A 62 -13.37 -17.30 -9.58
CA ARG A 62 -14.68 -16.69 -9.35
C ARG A 62 -14.83 -16.18 -7.93
N THR A 63 -14.40 -16.97 -6.96
CA THR A 63 -14.46 -16.59 -5.55
C THR A 63 -13.50 -15.46 -5.24
N LEU A 64 -12.29 -15.48 -5.82
CA LEU A 64 -11.33 -14.38 -5.68
C LEU A 64 -11.91 -13.08 -6.23
N THR A 65 -12.55 -13.14 -7.40
CA THR A 65 -13.20 -11.97 -7.98
C THR A 65 -14.25 -11.40 -7.04
N LYS A 66 -15.08 -12.27 -6.48
CA LYS A 66 -16.08 -11.84 -5.49
C LYS A 66 -15.45 -11.19 -4.27
N ALA A 67 -14.35 -11.76 -3.78
CA ALA A 67 -13.66 -11.23 -2.61
C ALA A 67 -13.13 -9.81 -2.88
N PHE A 68 -12.57 -9.58 -4.06
CA PHE A 68 -12.12 -8.24 -4.44
C PHE A 68 -13.29 -7.27 -4.64
N GLN A 69 -14.46 -7.75 -4.99
CA GLN A 69 -15.65 -6.91 -5.08
C GLN A 69 -16.19 -6.53 -3.69
N VAL A 70 -16.13 -7.46 -2.75
CA VAL A 70 -16.61 -7.23 -1.37
C VAL A 70 -15.63 -6.39 -0.57
N TRP A 71 -14.33 -6.66 -0.71
CA TRP A 71 -13.27 -5.97 0.02
C TRP A 71 -12.24 -5.38 -0.93
N PRO A 72 -12.61 -4.41 -1.76
CA PRO A 72 -11.71 -3.96 -2.84
C PRO A 72 -10.39 -3.38 -2.32
N TRP A 73 -10.44 -2.54 -1.33
CA TRP A 73 -9.25 -1.86 -0.82
C TRP A 73 -8.54 -2.66 0.26
N GLU A 74 -9.29 -3.25 1.17
CA GLU A 74 -8.70 -4.03 2.25
C GLU A 74 -7.97 -5.24 1.74
N LEU A 75 -8.55 -5.96 0.77
CA LEU A 75 -7.91 -7.12 0.19
C LEU A 75 -6.73 -6.73 -0.72
N ALA A 76 -6.87 -5.66 -1.50
CA ALA A 76 -5.77 -5.15 -2.31
C ALA A 76 -4.58 -4.75 -1.43
N GLN A 77 -4.85 -4.12 -0.29
CA GLN A 77 -3.82 -3.77 0.67
C GLN A 77 -3.12 -5.03 1.22
N ALA A 78 -3.90 -6.03 1.62
CA ALA A 78 -3.36 -7.28 2.14
C ALA A 78 -2.47 -7.97 1.12
N VAL A 79 -2.91 -8.03 -0.14
CA VAL A 79 -2.12 -8.62 -1.23
C VAL A 79 -0.85 -7.81 -1.46
N GLY A 80 -0.97 -6.48 -1.52
CA GLY A 80 0.18 -5.61 -1.70
C GLY A 80 1.21 -5.77 -0.61
N GLU A 81 0.77 -5.82 0.65
CA GLU A 81 1.67 -6.01 1.79
C GLU A 81 2.35 -7.37 1.75
N ALA A 82 1.60 -8.43 1.42
CA ALA A 82 2.15 -9.77 1.34
C ALA A 82 3.21 -9.91 0.26
N PHE A 83 2.96 -9.35 -0.92
CA PHE A 83 3.89 -9.47 -2.04
C PHE A 83 5.08 -8.51 -1.95
N SER A 84 4.89 -7.35 -1.37
CA SER A 84 5.98 -6.37 -1.22
C SER A 84 6.87 -6.65 -0.02
N GLY A 85 6.38 -7.41 0.95
CA GLY A 85 7.08 -7.61 2.22
C GLY A 85 7.12 -6.35 3.09
N ARG A 86 6.33 -5.33 2.75
CA ARG A 86 6.25 -4.08 3.49
C ARG A 86 4.80 -3.81 3.87
N THR A 87 4.62 -3.17 5.02
CA THR A 87 3.28 -2.79 5.45
C THR A 87 2.89 -1.45 4.85
N TYR A 88 1.59 -1.26 4.70
CA TYR A 88 1.05 0.03 4.29
C TYR A 88 1.48 1.14 5.24
N ALA A 89 1.52 0.84 6.54
CA ALA A 89 1.94 1.80 7.55
C ALA A 89 3.38 2.25 7.34
N ASP A 90 4.28 1.33 6.99
CA ASP A 90 5.68 1.65 6.73
C ASP A 90 5.83 2.55 5.50
N ASP A 91 5.10 2.23 4.43
CA ASP A 91 5.14 3.04 3.21
C ASP A 91 4.55 4.43 3.46
N LEU A 92 3.46 4.51 4.21
CA LEU A 92 2.85 5.78 4.56
C LEU A 92 3.81 6.63 5.40
N GLN A 93 4.47 6.02 6.38
CA GLN A 93 5.45 6.71 7.19
C GLN A 93 6.59 7.28 6.35
N ARG A 94 7.10 6.49 5.41
CA ARG A 94 8.15 6.95 4.49
C ARG A 94 7.68 8.12 3.64
N ILE A 95 6.46 8.07 3.12
CA ILE A 95 5.89 9.16 2.32
C ILE A 95 5.76 10.42 3.15
N ILE A 96 5.30 10.30 4.39
CA ILE A 96 5.19 11.43 5.32
C ILE A 96 6.55 12.06 5.55
N GLU A 97 7.57 11.25 5.81
CA GLU A 97 8.94 11.71 6.04
C GLU A 97 9.52 12.41 4.81
N GLU A 98 9.33 11.84 3.64
CA GLU A 98 9.81 12.43 2.39
C GLU A 98 9.10 13.76 2.11
N THR A 99 7.79 13.81 2.34
CA THR A 99 7.02 15.03 2.17
C THR A 99 7.51 16.12 3.12
N ALA A 100 7.77 15.77 4.37
CA ALA A 100 8.29 16.71 5.36
C ALA A 100 9.65 17.26 4.93
N ARG A 101 10.53 16.40 4.41
CA ARG A 101 11.84 16.84 3.92
C ARG A 101 11.72 17.79 2.73
N VAL A 102 10.81 17.52 1.81
CA VAL A 102 10.57 18.37 0.66
C VAL A 102 10.06 19.74 1.11
N GLN A 103 9.10 19.75 2.04
CA GLN A 103 8.55 21.00 2.57
C GLN A 103 9.61 21.82 3.30
N GLU A 104 10.45 21.16 4.09
CA GLU A 104 11.55 21.81 4.79
C GLU A 104 12.56 22.42 3.80
N SER A 105 12.90 21.66 2.76
CA SER A 105 13.80 22.15 1.72
C SER A 105 13.21 23.39 1.01
N ARG A 106 11.91 23.35 0.71
CA ARG A 106 11.23 24.48 0.08
C ARG A 106 11.20 25.70 1.00
N ALA A 107 10.97 25.47 2.29
CA ALA A 107 10.99 26.56 3.27
C ALA A 107 12.37 27.19 3.36
N ARG A 108 13.42 26.40 3.38
CA ARG A 108 14.79 26.93 3.39
C ARG A 108 15.12 27.73 2.14
N LYS A 109 14.70 27.24 0.98
CA LYS A 109 14.89 27.98 -0.28
C LYS A 109 14.13 29.29 -0.28
N ARG A 110 12.91 29.27 0.23
CA ARG A 110 12.08 30.46 0.33
C ARG A 110 12.73 31.51 1.25
N ASP A 111 13.22 31.05 2.41
CA ASP A 111 13.90 31.91 3.36
C ASP A 111 15.17 32.49 2.74
N HIS A 112 15.91 31.67 2.01
CA HIS A 112 17.12 32.16 1.31
C HIS A 112 16.80 33.20 0.25
N VAL A 113 15.75 32.98 -0.53
CA VAL A 113 15.31 33.94 -1.52
C VAL A 113 14.88 35.23 -0.85
N GLN A 114 14.12 35.15 0.23
CA GLN A 114 13.72 36.34 0.99
C GLN A 114 14.92 37.10 1.54
N GLU A 115 15.92 36.36 2.02
CA GLU A 115 17.15 36.98 2.50
C GLU A 115 17.88 37.71 1.38
N LEU A 116 17.99 37.09 0.21
CA LEU A 116 18.61 37.71 -0.95
C LEU A 116 17.84 38.96 -1.40
N GLU A 117 16.51 38.88 -1.39
CA GLU A 117 15.65 40.01 -1.72
C GLU A 117 15.86 41.15 -0.72
N ALA A 118 15.91 40.82 0.56
CA ALA A 118 16.14 41.81 1.60
C ALA A 118 17.49 42.50 1.43
N ARG A 119 18.52 41.75 1.05
CA ARG A 119 19.82 42.34 0.74
C ARG A 119 19.75 43.26 -0.47
N ALA A 120 19.08 42.80 -1.52
CA ALA A 120 18.90 43.61 -2.73
C ALA A 120 18.13 44.88 -2.43
N PHE A 121 17.03 44.78 -1.66
CA PHE A 121 16.28 45.93 -1.25
C PHE A 121 17.07 46.81 -0.29
N GLY A 122 17.89 46.21 0.56
CA GLY A 122 18.77 46.97 1.45
C GLY A 122 19.75 47.83 0.69
N LEU A 123 20.29 47.31 -0.40
CA LEU A 123 21.20 48.02 -1.24
C LEU A 123 20.49 49.03 -2.14
N ALA A 124 19.41 48.58 -2.78
CA ALA A 124 18.62 49.42 -3.68
C ALA A 124 17.65 50.28 -2.92
N GLY A 125 17.26 49.83 -1.74
CA GLY A 125 16.25 50.48 -0.95
C GLY A 125 16.69 51.78 -0.33
N LEU A 126 17.95 52.06 -0.38
CA LEU A 126 18.42 53.39 0.01
C LEU A 126 17.80 54.45 -0.85
N GLY A 127 17.61 54.14 -2.13
CA GLY A 127 16.96 55.04 -3.05
C GLY A 127 15.48 55.26 -2.76
N PRO A 128 14.67 54.18 -2.73
CA PRO A 128 13.24 54.28 -2.45
C PRO A 128 12.93 54.93 -1.12
N ARG A 129 13.73 54.66 -0.11
CA ARG A 129 13.50 55.21 1.21
C ARG A 129 13.83 56.71 1.27
N LEU A 130 14.74 57.10 0.48
CA LEU A 130 15.08 58.53 0.38
C LEU A 130 13.96 59.30 -0.27
N ASP A 131 13.16 58.62 -1.06
CA ASP A 131 12.02 59.23 -1.72
C ASP A 131 10.83 59.40 -0.78
N ALA A 132 10.82 58.66 0.28
CA ALA A 132 9.77 58.77 1.27
C ALA A 132 10.06 59.99 2.18
#